data_3af6c84cee578173cba099a010f1b4e0
#
_entry.id   3af6c84cee578173cba099a010f1b4e0
#
_cell.length_a   1.000
_cell.length_b   1.000
_cell.length_c   1.000
_cell.angle_alpha   90.00
_cell.angle_beta   90.00
_cell.angle_gamma   90.00
#
_symmetry.space_group_name_H-M   'P 1'
#
loop_
_entity.id
_entity.type
_entity.pdbx_description
1 polymer ?
#
loop_
_entity_poly.entity_id
_entity_poly.type
_entity_poly.pdbx_seq_one_letter_code
_entity_poly.pdbx_strand_id
1 'polypeptide(L)'
;MRLVHSFNYKTNNYESLILGYLTYASARLYNVGLYERYEYKKLGYESMPDWYEQKRKLKNDVWFKSLPSQTAQDVLQRVDEGFKSYFKLLRTKGIKNPDGPHYKKKNSHYNIKYLNNSFKLIDNKIRLMIPKGLLNHLIEKGIEIKNKFLYVKVNKKINNIKQIEIKYINDFEYEFKIIYEIEDVELKINNGRYISIDMGINNLITAYDNKGCSFIIKGNSYQNTLYYYNKKISYYQSLEAKFKKISKDINNVSTKRIKKLNIIKKRKIEYILHTSTRRIVDYCVENEINTVIIGDIKGIRQDNDIGKINNQKLHSLPFKQFYDKLS
;
A
#
# COMPACT_ATOMS: atom_id res chain seq x y z
N MET A 1 -6.10 16.17 12.79
CA MET A 1 -6.34 15.27 11.62
C MET A 1 -5.04 14.69 11.09
N ARG A 2 -5.00 13.39 10.68
CA ARG A 2 -3.81 12.76 10.09
C ARG A 2 -3.92 12.68 8.59
N LEU A 3 -2.89 13.14 7.89
CA LEU A 3 -2.79 13.09 6.43
C LEU A 3 -1.60 12.25 6.00
N VAL A 4 -1.66 11.78 4.75
CA VAL A 4 -0.59 10.99 4.12
C VAL A 4 -0.12 11.67 2.85
N HIS A 5 1.18 11.96 2.78
CA HIS A 5 1.83 12.38 1.54
C HIS A 5 2.64 11.22 0.96
N SER A 6 2.25 10.76 -0.23
CA SER A 6 2.91 9.63 -0.90
C SER A 6 3.66 10.10 -2.14
N PHE A 7 4.89 9.61 -2.33
CA PHE A 7 5.67 9.83 -3.54
C PHE A 7 6.59 8.66 -3.84
N ASN A 8 6.97 8.51 -5.11
CA ASN A 8 7.96 7.53 -5.52
C ASN A 8 9.35 8.17 -5.53
N TYR A 9 10.28 7.51 -4.89
CA TYR A 9 11.67 7.92 -4.79
C TYR A 9 12.55 7.00 -5.64
N LYS A 10 13.29 7.59 -6.58
CA LYS A 10 14.32 6.88 -7.36
C LYS A 10 15.63 6.96 -6.62
N THR A 11 16.24 5.83 -6.38
CA THR A 11 17.47 5.66 -5.61
C THR A 11 18.70 5.60 -6.52
N ASN A 12 19.84 6.05 -6.01
CA ASN A 12 21.14 5.66 -6.52
C ASN A 12 21.54 4.24 -6.05
N ASN A 13 22.69 3.72 -6.49
CA ASN A 13 23.14 2.37 -6.15
C ASN A 13 23.30 2.16 -4.63
N TYR A 14 23.87 3.13 -3.92
CA TYR A 14 24.09 3.04 -2.47
C TYR A 14 22.75 3.08 -1.69
N GLU A 15 21.88 4.00 -2.04
CA GLU A 15 20.54 4.10 -1.43
C GLU A 15 19.70 2.85 -1.70
N SER A 16 19.76 2.32 -2.93
CA SER A 16 19.12 1.08 -3.33
C SER A 16 19.61 -0.11 -2.49
N LEU A 17 20.92 -0.19 -2.28
CA LEU A 17 21.51 -1.23 -1.43
C LEU A 17 20.97 -1.16 0.00
N ILE A 18 20.99 0.02 0.63
CA ILE A 18 20.52 0.21 2.01
C ILE A 18 19.02 -0.10 2.14
N LEU A 19 18.19 0.52 1.30
CA LEU A 19 16.73 0.30 1.35
C LEU A 19 16.35 -1.14 0.97
N GLY A 20 17.09 -1.75 0.04
CA GLY A 20 16.94 -3.15 -0.33
C GLY A 20 17.21 -4.08 0.85
N TYR A 21 18.32 -3.89 1.56
CA TYR A 21 18.61 -4.67 2.77
C TYR A 21 17.58 -4.47 3.87
N LEU A 22 17.18 -3.24 4.16
CA LEU A 22 16.18 -2.96 5.20
C LEU A 22 14.84 -3.64 4.90
N THR A 23 14.33 -3.50 3.68
CA THR A 23 13.06 -4.13 3.28
C THR A 23 13.15 -5.64 3.18
N TYR A 24 14.31 -6.18 2.80
CA TYR A 24 14.61 -7.62 2.84
C TYR A 24 14.67 -8.14 4.28
N ALA A 25 15.41 -7.47 5.18
CA ALA A 25 15.49 -7.83 6.59
C ALA A 25 14.10 -7.84 7.26
N SER A 26 13.24 -6.88 6.91
CA SER A 26 11.84 -6.85 7.34
C SER A 26 11.07 -8.12 6.92
N ALA A 27 11.26 -8.59 5.69
CA ALA A 27 10.62 -9.83 5.23
C ALA A 27 11.18 -11.07 5.94
N ARG A 28 12.48 -11.09 6.25
CA ARG A 28 13.11 -12.19 7.00
C ARG A 28 12.65 -12.22 8.45
N LEU A 29 12.65 -11.07 9.12
CA LEU A 29 12.17 -10.97 10.50
C LEU A 29 10.69 -11.35 10.62
N TYR A 30 9.85 -10.96 9.64
CA TYR A 30 8.46 -11.40 9.57
C TYR A 30 8.37 -12.94 9.54
N ASN A 31 9.20 -13.61 8.74
CA ASN A 31 9.22 -15.07 8.65
C ASN A 31 9.74 -15.72 9.94
N VAL A 32 10.73 -15.13 10.59
CA VAL A 32 11.22 -15.61 11.91
C VAL A 32 10.10 -15.53 12.95
N GLY A 33 9.43 -14.38 13.04
CA GLY A 33 8.30 -14.21 13.96
C GLY A 33 7.13 -15.16 13.66
N LEU A 34 6.89 -15.43 12.36
CA LEU A 34 5.88 -16.39 11.95
C LEU A 34 6.26 -17.82 12.31
N TYR A 35 7.52 -18.21 12.10
CA TYR A 35 8.05 -19.51 12.46
C TYR A 35 7.92 -19.77 13.97
N GLU A 36 8.29 -18.81 14.82
CA GLU A 36 8.13 -18.95 16.28
C GLU A 36 6.68 -19.22 16.70
N ARG A 37 5.71 -18.62 15.99
CA ARG A 37 4.29 -18.82 16.31
C ARG A 37 3.73 -20.13 15.80
N TYR A 38 4.18 -20.62 14.65
CA TYR A 38 3.75 -21.92 14.16
C TYR A 38 4.40 -23.08 14.93
N GLU A 39 5.68 -22.92 15.30
CA GLU A 39 6.46 -23.97 15.96
C GLU A 39 6.65 -23.72 17.46
N TYR A 40 5.75 -22.93 18.08
CA TYR A 40 5.91 -22.46 19.46
C TYR A 40 6.15 -23.60 20.48
N LYS A 41 5.44 -24.73 20.34
CA LYS A 41 5.62 -25.90 21.23
C LYS A 41 7.00 -26.52 21.09
N LYS A 42 7.53 -26.64 19.88
CA LYS A 42 8.89 -27.15 19.62
C LYS A 42 9.97 -26.22 20.16
N LEU A 43 9.67 -24.94 20.25
CA LEU A 43 10.59 -23.91 20.76
C LEU A 43 10.48 -23.71 22.28
N GLY A 44 9.70 -24.55 22.97
CA GLY A 44 9.57 -24.56 24.42
C GLY A 44 8.69 -23.45 25.00
N TYR A 45 7.78 -22.90 24.21
CA TYR A 45 6.77 -21.98 24.73
C TYR A 45 5.56 -22.76 25.25
N GLU A 46 5.02 -22.37 26.38
CA GLU A 46 3.79 -22.93 26.96
C GLU A 46 2.56 -22.59 26.10
N SER A 47 2.51 -21.38 25.56
CA SER A 47 1.46 -20.89 24.68
C SER A 47 2.05 -20.17 23.48
N MET A 48 1.23 -19.88 22.46
CA MET A 48 1.67 -19.11 21.30
C MET A 48 2.14 -17.71 21.74
N PRO A 49 3.43 -17.36 21.53
CA PRO A 49 3.98 -16.10 22.02
C PRO A 49 3.30 -14.90 21.37
N ASP A 50 3.08 -13.86 22.15
CA ASP A 50 2.68 -12.56 21.64
C ASP A 50 3.89 -11.80 21.08
N TRP A 51 3.65 -10.61 20.49
CA TRP A 51 4.73 -9.83 19.92
C TRP A 51 5.67 -9.21 21.01
N TYR A 52 5.21 -9.09 22.27
CA TYR A 52 6.06 -8.62 23.38
C TYR A 52 7.06 -9.68 23.80
N GLU A 53 6.66 -10.95 23.85
CA GLU A 53 7.55 -12.07 24.12
C GLU A 53 8.53 -12.28 22.97
N GLN A 54 8.04 -12.22 21.72
CA GLN A 54 8.88 -12.34 20.54
C GLN A 54 9.95 -11.23 20.48
N LYS A 55 9.60 -9.97 20.74
CA LYS A 55 10.60 -8.88 20.73
C LYS A 55 11.67 -9.03 21.80
N ARG A 56 11.35 -9.62 22.96
CA ARG A 56 12.32 -9.89 24.02
C ARG A 56 13.29 -10.99 23.58
N LYS A 57 12.79 -12.09 23.05
CA LYS A 57 13.58 -13.25 22.62
C LYS A 57 14.41 -12.92 21.38
N LEU A 58 13.83 -12.28 20.37
CA LEU A 58 14.48 -11.98 19.10
C LEU A 58 15.37 -10.74 19.11
N LYS A 59 15.55 -10.06 20.25
CA LYS A 59 16.38 -8.85 20.37
C LYS A 59 17.80 -9.02 19.82
N ASN A 60 18.34 -10.23 19.90
CA ASN A 60 19.69 -10.57 19.43
C ASN A 60 19.71 -11.22 18.04
N ASP A 61 18.56 -11.46 17.44
CA ASP A 61 18.45 -12.00 16.08
C ASP A 61 19.08 -11.03 15.06
N VAL A 62 19.72 -11.58 14.04
CA VAL A 62 20.43 -10.80 13.00
C VAL A 62 19.49 -9.90 12.23
N TRP A 63 18.28 -10.36 11.92
CA TRP A 63 17.30 -9.58 11.18
C TRP A 63 16.67 -8.50 12.04
N PHE A 64 16.50 -8.75 13.33
CA PHE A 64 16.05 -7.73 14.29
C PHE A 64 17.08 -6.59 14.40
N LYS A 65 18.38 -6.93 14.56
CA LYS A 65 19.48 -5.95 14.63
C LYS A 65 19.72 -5.21 13.32
N SER A 66 19.31 -5.77 12.18
CA SER A 66 19.39 -5.15 10.86
C SER A 66 18.34 -4.07 10.63
N LEU A 67 17.39 -3.89 11.54
CA LEU A 67 16.34 -2.88 11.47
C LEU A 67 16.43 -1.88 12.64
N PRO A 68 15.94 -0.63 12.47
CA PRO A 68 15.69 0.22 13.62
C PRO A 68 14.80 -0.51 14.64
N SER A 69 15.10 -0.42 15.93
CA SER A 69 14.42 -1.23 16.97
C SER A 69 12.88 -1.14 16.90
N GLN A 70 12.35 0.07 16.73
CA GLN A 70 10.90 0.26 16.59
C GLN A 70 10.33 -0.32 15.29
N THR A 71 11.10 -0.27 14.20
CA THR A 71 10.73 -0.92 12.93
C THR A 71 10.69 -2.44 13.08
N ALA A 72 11.67 -3.04 13.77
CA ALA A 72 11.70 -4.47 14.06
C ALA A 72 10.49 -4.90 14.93
N GLN A 73 10.16 -4.10 15.94
CA GLN A 73 8.97 -4.34 16.77
C GLN A 73 7.67 -4.25 15.97
N ASP A 74 7.52 -3.24 15.06
CA ASP A 74 6.37 -3.13 14.17
C ASP A 74 6.22 -4.35 13.26
N VAL A 75 7.32 -4.94 12.78
CA VAL A 75 7.27 -6.18 11.99
C VAL A 75 6.67 -7.33 12.79
N LEU A 76 7.09 -7.52 14.03
CA LEU A 76 6.56 -8.58 14.91
C LEU A 76 5.11 -8.29 15.30
N GLN A 77 4.76 -7.02 15.56
CA GLN A 77 3.37 -6.62 15.83
C GLN A 77 2.46 -6.95 14.64
N ARG A 78 2.90 -6.72 13.41
CA ARG A 78 2.11 -7.10 12.21
C ARG A 78 1.93 -8.61 12.04
N VAL A 79 2.87 -9.43 12.52
CA VAL A 79 2.66 -10.89 12.63
C VAL A 79 1.54 -11.19 13.60
N ASP A 80 1.57 -10.56 14.78
CA ASP A 80 0.55 -10.69 15.83
C ASP A 80 -0.84 -10.28 15.36
N GLU A 81 -0.95 -9.12 14.71
CA GLU A 81 -2.19 -8.63 14.11
C GLU A 81 -2.76 -9.58 13.05
N GLY A 82 -1.87 -10.21 12.26
CA GLY A 82 -2.24 -11.23 11.29
C GLY A 82 -2.92 -12.44 11.95
N PHE A 83 -2.36 -12.96 13.03
CA PHE A 83 -2.96 -14.06 13.79
C PHE A 83 -4.27 -13.64 14.50
N LYS A 84 -4.30 -12.46 15.10
CA LYS A 84 -5.54 -11.92 15.70
C LYS A 84 -6.68 -11.82 14.67
N SER A 85 -6.37 -11.36 13.47
CA SER A 85 -7.32 -11.30 12.36
C SER A 85 -7.79 -12.70 11.94
N TYR A 86 -6.85 -13.64 11.80
CA TYR A 86 -7.15 -15.03 11.47
C TYR A 86 -8.07 -15.69 12.50
N PHE A 87 -7.75 -15.61 13.80
CA PHE A 87 -8.59 -16.18 14.85
C PHE A 87 -9.95 -15.49 14.97
N LYS A 88 -10.02 -14.18 14.66
CA LYS A 88 -11.30 -13.49 14.57
C LYS A 88 -12.17 -14.07 13.45
N LEU A 89 -11.60 -14.29 12.26
CA LEU A 89 -12.33 -14.90 11.12
C LEU A 89 -12.82 -16.32 11.43
N LEU A 90 -12.01 -17.14 12.11
CA LEU A 90 -12.42 -18.47 12.56
C LEU A 90 -13.63 -18.41 13.51
N ARG A 91 -13.62 -17.48 14.47
CA ARG A 91 -14.70 -17.32 15.44
C ARG A 91 -16.00 -16.79 14.83
N THR A 92 -15.89 -15.82 13.93
CA THR A 92 -17.07 -15.16 13.32
C THR A 92 -17.69 -15.98 12.20
N LYS A 93 -17.03 -17.05 11.73
CA LYS A 93 -17.46 -17.88 10.59
C LYS A 93 -17.83 -17.07 9.33
N GLY A 94 -17.32 -15.84 9.22
CA GLY A 94 -17.64 -14.91 8.13
C GLY A 94 -17.04 -15.33 6.77
N ILE A 95 -16.04 -16.21 6.79
CA ILE A 95 -15.40 -16.77 5.60
C ILE A 95 -15.30 -18.28 5.78
N LYS A 96 -15.68 -19.03 4.75
CA LYS A 96 -15.51 -20.49 4.71
C LYS A 96 -14.02 -20.79 4.54
N ASN A 97 -13.43 -21.52 5.50
CA ASN A 97 -12.02 -21.89 5.53
C ASN A 97 -11.05 -20.68 5.44
N PRO A 98 -10.98 -19.81 6.46
CA PRO A 98 -10.01 -18.72 6.50
C PRO A 98 -8.58 -19.28 6.56
N ASP A 99 -7.67 -18.64 5.86
CA ASP A 99 -6.27 -19.02 5.81
C ASP A 99 -5.44 -18.19 6.79
N GLY A 100 -4.45 -18.82 7.44
CA GLY A 100 -3.56 -18.16 8.38
C GLY A 100 -2.49 -17.30 7.70
N PRO A 101 -1.69 -16.55 8.46
CA PRO A 101 -0.60 -15.76 7.89
C PRO A 101 0.44 -16.64 7.18
N HIS A 102 0.84 -16.26 5.96
CA HIS A 102 1.80 -17.01 5.15
C HIS A 102 3.22 -16.44 5.18
N TYR A 103 4.21 -17.31 5.02
CA TYR A 103 5.61 -16.91 4.87
C TYR A 103 5.83 -16.05 3.64
N LYS A 104 6.67 -15.04 3.78
CA LYS A 104 7.17 -14.25 2.65
C LYS A 104 8.16 -15.09 1.84
N LYS A 105 8.11 -14.98 0.51
CA LYS A 105 9.01 -15.70 -0.40
C LYS A 105 10.49 -15.37 -0.13
N LYS A 106 11.42 -16.27 -0.48
CA LYS A 106 12.86 -16.16 -0.19
C LYS A 106 13.47 -14.79 -0.54
N ASN A 107 13.14 -14.23 -1.68
CA ASN A 107 13.70 -12.93 -2.17
C ASN A 107 12.64 -11.82 -2.16
N SER A 108 11.71 -11.84 -1.23
CA SER A 108 10.70 -10.79 -1.12
C SER A 108 11.14 -9.68 -0.17
N HIS A 109 10.58 -8.51 -0.42
CA HIS A 109 10.72 -7.32 0.41
C HIS A 109 9.41 -7.08 1.16
N TYR A 110 9.50 -6.54 2.38
CA TYR A 110 8.34 -6.16 3.17
C TYR A 110 8.48 -4.72 3.63
N ASN A 111 7.35 -4.00 3.72
CA ASN A 111 7.36 -2.58 4.07
C ASN A 111 7.98 -2.35 5.44
N ILE A 112 8.72 -1.26 5.57
CA ILE A 112 9.32 -0.80 6.81
C ILE A 112 8.67 0.49 7.25
N LYS A 113 8.53 0.68 8.57
CA LYS A 113 8.04 1.91 9.17
C LYS A 113 9.11 2.52 10.05
N TYR A 114 9.41 3.78 9.81
CA TYR A 114 10.24 4.61 10.66
C TYR A 114 9.34 5.44 11.57
N LEU A 115 9.59 5.39 12.87
CA LEU A 115 8.89 6.16 13.90
C LEU A 115 9.78 7.28 14.43
N ASN A 116 9.21 8.19 15.21
CA ASN A 116 9.80 9.49 15.61
C ASN A 116 11.29 9.49 15.97
N ASN A 117 11.78 8.44 16.64
CA ASN A 117 13.17 8.38 17.10
C ASN A 117 14.17 7.91 16.02
N SER A 118 13.69 7.43 14.89
CA SER A 118 14.53 6.83 13.85
C SER A 118 14.65 7.68 12.59
N PHE A 119 14.00 8.84 12.54
CA PHE A 119 14.14 9.83 11.47
C PHE A 119 14.12 11.27 11.99
N LYS A 120 14.62 12.19 11.18
CA LYS A 120 14.47 13.65 11.39
C LYS A 120 14.24 14.34 10.05
N LEU A 121 13.46 15.43 10.07
CA LEU A 121 13.35 16.34 8.93
C LEU A 121 14.39 17.45 9.07
N ILE A 122 15.23 17.64 8.07
CA ILE A 122 16.29 18.66 8.01
C ILE A 122 16.25 19.26 6.59
N ASP A 123 16.00 20.55 6.47
CA ASP A 123 16.06 21.29 5.18
C ASP A 123 15.33 20.59 4.02
N ASN A 124 14.08 20.20 4.19
CA ASN A 124 13.28 19.45 3.22
C ASN A 124 13.87 18.07 2.83
N LYS A 125 14.78 17.52 3.64
CA LYS A 125 15.29 16.17 3.51
C LYS A 125 14.90 15.36 4.74
N ILE A 126 14.41 14.16 4.52
CA ILE A 126 14.23 13.18 5.58
C ILE A 126 15.56 12.49 5.81
N ARG A 127 16.09 12.59 7.01
CA ARG A 127 17.24 11.83 7.48
C ARG A 127 16.76 10.56 8.16
N LEU A 128 17.04 9.40 7.59
CA LEU A 128 16.71 8.08 8.12
C LEU A 128 17.94 7.47 8.80
N MET A 129 17.77 6.90 9.98
CA MET A 129 18.82 6.17 10.69
C MET A 129 19.08 4.82 10.01
N ILE A 130 20.35 4.50 9.75
CA ILE A 130 20.78 3.16 9.33
C ILE A 130 21.20 2.42 10.62
N PRO A 131 20.62 1.23 10.92
CA PRO A 131 20.94 0.48 12.13
C PRO A 131 22.40 0.04 12.17
N LYS A 132 23.01 0.04 13.37
CA LYS A 132 24.40 -0.43 13.56
C LYS A 132 24.61 -1.87 13.07
N GLY A 133 23.64 -2.76 13.31
CA GLY A 133 23.70 -4.15 12.85
C GLY A 133 23.79 -4.26 11.34
N LEU A 134 23.04 -3.42 10.59
CA LEU A 134 23.15 -3.36 9.14
C LEU A 134 24.49 -2.76 8.69
N LEU A 135 24.96 -1.69 9.33
CA LEU A 135 26.27 -1.10 9.02
C LEU A 135 27.40 -2.10 9.19
N ASN A 136 27.43 -2.82 10.31
CA ASN A 136 28.44 -3.86 10.57
C ASN A 136 28.38 -4.95 9.50
N HIS A 137 27.20 -5.45 9.16
CA HIS A 137 27.03 -6.46 8.11
C HIS A 137 27.54 -6.00 6.75
N LEU A 138 27.30 -4.73 6.38
CA LEU A 138 27.81 -4.17 5.12
C LEU A 138 29.35 -4.06 5.13
N ILE A 139 29.94 -3.65 6.26
CA ILE A 139 31.41 -3.59 6.43
C ILE A 139 32.02 -4.99 6.29
N GLU A 140 31.44 -6.01 6.94
CA GLU A 140 31.87 -7.41 6.82
C GLU A 140 31.81 -7.94 5.38
N LYS A 141 30.91 -7.38 4.56
CA LYS A 141 30.81 -7.69 3.12
C LYS A 141 31.73 -6.84 2.25
N GLY A 142 32.61 -6.04 2.83
CA GLY A 142 33.54 -5.18 2.10
C GLY A 142 32.88 -3.98 1.43
N ILE A 143 31.67 -3.59 1.86
CA ILE A 143 30.93 -2.46 1.30
C ILE A 143 31.32 -1.19 2.06
N GLU A 144 31.82 -0.19 1.33
CA GLU A 144 32.16 1.11 1.90
C GLU A 144 30.92 1.86 2.41
N ILE A 145 30.95 2.29 3.66
CA ILE A 145 29.89 3.07 4.30
C ILE A 145 30.13 4.54 4.09
N LYS A 146 29.37 5.16 3.18
CA LYS A 146 29.46 6.59 2.90
C LYS A 146 28.90 7.46 4.03
N ASN A 147 27.80 7.03 4.63
CA ASN A 147 27.10 7.78 5.68
C ASN A 147 26.36 6.84 6.65
N LYS A 148 26.27 7.26 7.92
CA LYS A 148 25.44 6.57 8.96
C LYS A 148 23.94 6.84 8.82
N PHE A 149 23.55 7.72 7.90
CA PHE A 149 22.18 8.13 7.65
C PHE A 149 21.89 8.14 6.14
N LEU A 150 20.66 7.84 5.80
CA LEU A 150 20.12 8.00 4.46
C LEU A 150 19.34 9.31 4.39
N TYR A 151 19.57 10.11 3.34
CA TYR A 151 18.89 11.39 3.14
C TYR A 151 17.98 11.33 1.92
N VAL A 152 16.68 11.53 2.13
CA VAL A 152 15.67 11.49 1.08
C VAL A 152 15.05 12.87 0.91
N LYS A 153 15.14 13.44 -0.29
CA LYS A 153 14.56 14.75 -0.60
C LYS A 153 13.03 14.66 -0.68
N VAL A 154 12.36 15.61 -0.05
CA VAL A 154 10.90 15.75 -0.08
C VAL A 154 10.55 17.05 -0.80
N ASN A 155 9.68 16.98 -1.81
CA ASN A 155 9.33 18.14 -2.64
C ASN A 155 8.19 19.00 -2.02
N LYS A 156 7.68 18.60 -0.87
CA LYS A 156 6.61 19.30 -0.15
C LYS A 156 7.09 19.66 1.24
N LYS A 157 6.85 20.90 1.68
CA LYS A 157 7.08 21.30 3.07
C LYS A 157 6.03 20.61 3.95
N ILE A 158 6.47 19.73 4.84
CA ILE A 158 5.61 18.94 5.72
C ILE A 158 6.13 19.14 7.14
N ASN A 159 5.25 19.53 8.05
CA ASN A 159 5.56 19.64 9.47
C ASN A 159 4.90 18.49 10.24
N ASN A 160 5.29 18.29 11.50
CA ASN A 160 4.67 17.35 12.43
C ASN A 160 4.55 15.91 11.88
N ILE A 161 5.65 15.40 11.29
CA ILE A 161 5.71 14.03 10.78
C ILE A 161 5.68 13.05 11.96
N LYS A 162 4.77 12.08 11.92
CA LYS A 162 4.61 11.03 12.94
C LYS A 162 5.24 9.71 12.54
N GLN A 163 5.20 9.39 11.25
CA GLN A 163 5.65 8.10 10.74
C GLN A 163 6.04 8.21 9.26
N ILE A 164 7.01 7.41 8.86
CA ILE A 164 7.38 7.25 7.45
C ILE A 164 7.30 5.76 7.12
N GLU A 165 6.47 5.39 6.16
CA GLU A 165 6.41 4.04 5.62
C GLU A 165 7.16 4.00 4.29
N ILE A 166 8.01 2.98 4.11
CA ILE A 166 8.77 2.76 2.89
C ILE A 166 8.41 1.40 2.34
N LYS A 167 7.99 1.39 1.07
CA LYS A 167 7.60 0.18 0.36
C LYS A 167 8.47 -0.02 -0.87
N TYR A 168 8.99 -1.22 -1.01
CA TYR A 168 9.75 -1.63 -2.18
C TYR A 168 8.84 -1.72 -3.42
N ILE A 169 9.23 -1.11 -4.52
CA ILE A 169 8.59 -1.25 -5.84
C ILE A 169 9.48 -2.09 -6.75
N ASN A 170 10.74 -1.71 -6.89
CA ASN A 170 11.80 -2.41 -7.60
C ASN A 170 13.16 -1.98 -7.05
N ASP A 171 14.25 -2.54 -7.55
CA ASP A 171 15.60 -2.34 -7.01
C ASP A 171 16.02 -0.86 -6.91
N PHE A 172 15.50 0.01 -7.78
CA PHE A 172 15.85 1.43 -7.81
C PHE A 172 14.67 2.37 -7.55
N GLU A 173 13.53 1.86 -7.07
CA GLU A 173 12.36 2.69 -6.82
C GLU A 173 11.59 2.21 -5.58
N TYR A 174 11.30 3.15 -4.69
CA TYR A 174 10.56 2.94 -3.45
C TYR A 174 9.43 3.94 -3.32
N GLU A 175 8.28 3.49 -2.82
CA GLU A 175 7.17 4.37 -2.44
C GLU A 175 7.37 4.81 -0.99
N PHE A 176 7.46 6.11 -0.78
CA PHE A 176 7.49 6.74 0.55
C PHE A 176 6.12 7.28 0.88
N LYS A 177 5.64 6.97 2.08
CA LYS A 177 4.41 7.52 2.65
C LYS A 177 4.75 8.24 3.94
N ILE A 178 4.60 9.55 3.95
CA ILE A 178 4.83 10.40 5.11
C ILE A 178 3.48 10.62 5.77
N ILE A 179 3.31 10.12 6.98
CA ILE A 179 2.14 10.34 7.82
C ILE A 179 2.45 11.53 8.74
N TYR A 180 1.65 12.56 8.66
CA TYR A 180 1.82 13.81 9.41
C TYR A 180 0.50 14.29 9.97
N GLU A 181 0.56 15.08 11.03
CA GLU A 181 -0.60 15.71 11.65
C GLU A 181 -0.71 17.17 11.27
N ILE A 182 -1.92 17.59 10.97
CA ILE A 182 -2.32 18.98 10.87
C ILE A 182 -3.39 19.25 11.93
N GLU A 183 -3.57 20.50 12.28
CA GLU A 183 -4.69 20.93 13.10
C GLU A 183 -6.00 20.54 12.42
N ASP A 184 -6.99 20.20 13.23
CA ASP A 184 -8.31 19.88 12.71
C ASP A 184 -8.91 21.15 12.12
N VAL A 185 -9.43 21.04 10.90
CA VAL A 185 -10.15 22.13 10.26
C VAL A 185 -11.59 22.09 10.75
N GLU A 186 -12.07 23.22 11.27
CA GLU A 186 -13.47 23.34 11.61
C GLU A 186 -14.35 23.11 10.39
N LEU A 187 -15.36 22.26 10.56
CA LEU A 187 -16.33 22.02 9.51
C LEU A 187 -17.12 23.32 9.24
N LYS A 188 -17.24 23.67 7.98
CA LYS A 188 -18.09 24.79 7.58
C LYS A 188 -19.54 24.53 8.01
N ILE A 189 -20.22 25.57 8.43
CA ILE A 189 -21.66 25.52 8.75
C ILE A 189 -22.41 25.06 7.49
N ASN A 190 -23.35 24.14 7.67
CA ASN A 190 -24.16 23.65 6.55
C ASN A 190 -24.97 24.81 5.96
N ASN A 191 -24.68 25.14 4.71
CA ASN A 191 -25.34 26.23 3.97
C ASN A 191 -26.51 25.70 3.08
N GLY A 192 -26.89 24.43 3.22
CA GLY A 192 -27.93 23.78 2.43
C GLY A 192 -27.52 23.47 0.98
N ARG A 193 -26.26 23.76 0.58
CA ARG A 193 -25.73 23.45 -0.73
C ARG A 193 -25.13 22.04 -0.75
N TYR A 194 -25.64 21.21 -1.66
CA TYR A 194 -25.11 19.84 -1.83
C TYR A 194 -25.03 19.44 -3.31
N ILE A 195 -24.18 18.46 -3.55
CA ILE A 195 -24.03 17.75 -4.82
C ILE A 195 -24.21 16.27 -4.59
N SER A 196 -25.01 15.63 -5.44
CA SER A 196 -25.18 14.17 -5.47
C SER A 196 -24.31 13.57 -6.57
N ILE A 197 -23.63 12.47 -6.26
CA ILE A 197 -22.70 11.79 -7.16
C ILE A 197 -23.14 10.35 -7.33
N ASP A 198 -23.37 9.93 -8.56
CA ASP A 198 -23.53 8.54 -8.99
C ASP A 198 -22.30 8.07 -9.76
N MET A 199 -21.82 6.86 -9.43
CA MET A 199 -20.65 6.24 -10.06
C MET A 199 -21.10 5.11 -10.98
N GLY A 200 -20.75 5.22 -12.24
CA GLY A 200 -21.16 4.26 -13.26
C GLY A 200 -20.03 3.69 -14.11
N ILE A 201 -20.38 2.74 -14.96
CA ILE A 201 -19.42 2.05 -15.85
C ILE A 201 -19.06 2.94 -17.05
N ASN A 202 -20.02 3.52 -17.71
CA ASN A 202 -19.81 4.33 -18.92
C ASN A 202 -19.51 5.79 -18.58
N ASN A 203 -20.25 6.33 -17.65
CA ASN A 203 -19.95 7.59 -17.00
C ASN A 203 -19.28 7.26 -15.68
N LEU A 204 -18.00 7.60 -15.55
CA LEU A 204 -17.27 7.35 -14.29
C LEU A 204 -17.96 8.05 -13.12
N ILE A 205 -18.49 9.24 -13.38
CA ILE A 205 -19.21 10.07 -12.45
C ILE A 205 -20.33 10.80 -13.18
N THR A 206 -21.52 10.79 -12.61
CA THR A 206 -22.61 11.70 -12.93
C THR A 206 -22.89 12.52 -11.68
N ALA A 207 -22.84 13.82 -11.77
CA ALA A 207 -23.02 14.73 -10.65
C ALA A 207 -24.16 15.70 -10.91
N TYR A 208 -24.97 15.97 -9.87
CA TYR A 208 -26.09 16.89 -9.90
C TYR A 208 -26.14 17.69 -8.59
N ASP A 209 -26.16 19.01 -8.69
CA ASP A 209 -26.29 19.89 -7.53
C ASP A 209 -27.74 20.35 -7.30
N ASN A 210 -28.03 20.84 -6.09
CA ASN A 210 -29.37 21.28 -5.73
C ASN A 210 -29.76 22.66 -6.29
N LYS A 211 -28.93 23.26 -7.15
CA LYS A 211 -29.32 24.43 -7.98
C LYS A 211 -29.73 24.05 -9.41
N GLY A 212 -29.72 22.75 -9.75
CA GLY A 212 -30.13 22.27 -11.05
C GLY A 212 -28.98 22.10 -12.05
N CYS A 213 -27.72 22.33 -11.65
CA CYS A 213 -26.58 22.13 -12.52
C CYS A 213 -26.09 20.67 -12.45
N SER A 214 -25.69 20.12 -13.61
CA SER A 214 -25.17 18.76 -13.69
C SER A 214 -23.93 18.70 -14.56
N PHE A 215 -23.07 17.72 -14.30
CA PHE A 215 -21.95 17.38 -15.17
C PHE A 215 -21.64 15.89 -15.15
N ILE A 216 -20.97 15.44 -16.22
CA ILE A 216 -20.57 14.05 -16.39
C ILE A 216 -19.07 13.99 -16.59
N ILE A 217 -18.39 13.06 -15.88
CA ILE A 217 -17.03 12.65 -16.17
C ILE A 217 -17.08 11.29 -16.85
N LYS A 218 -16.77 11.28 -18.15
CA LYS A 218 -16.82 10.06 -18.96
C LYS A 218 -15.79 9.02 -18.50
N GLY A 219 -16.20 7.73 -18.48
CA GLY A 219 -15.35 6.61 -18.07
C GLY A 219 -14.40 6.09 -19.16
N ASN A 220 -14.41 6.67 -20.37
CA ASN A 220 -13.66 6.16 -21.52
C ASN A 220 -12.15 6.02 -21.26
N SER A 221 -11.52 7.05 -20.67
CA SER A 221 -10.08 7.02 -20.34
C SER A 221 -9.73 5.88 -19.37
N TYR A 222 -10.60 5.65 -18.38
CA TYR A 222 -10.47 4.57 -17.41
C TYR A 222 -10.61 3.20 -18.09
N GLN A 223 -11.69 2.99 -18.85
CA GLN A 223 -11.97 1.73 -19.53
C GLN A 223 -10.90 1.39 -20.57
N ASN A 224 -10.50 2.35 -21.41
CA ASN A 224 -9.45 2.17 -22.42
C ASN A 224 -8.10 1.81 -21.76
N THR A 225 -7.77 2.44 -20.64
CA THR A 225 -6.56 2.10 -19.87
C THR A 225 -6.63 0.66 -19.37
N LEU A 226 -7.73 0.24 -18.75
CA LEU A 226 -7.91 -1.12 -18.28
C LEU A 226 -7.82 -2.14 -19.42
N TYR A 227 -8.58 -1.92 -20.49
CA TYR A 227 -8.61 -2.84 -21.64
C TYR A 227 -7.23 -3.03 -22.26
N TYR A 228 -6.53 -1.93 -22.55
CA TYR A 228 -5.20 -1.96 -23.15
C TYR A 228 -4.19 -2.74 -22.30
N TYR A 229 -4.09 -2.41 -21.01
CA TYR A 229 -3.11 -3.06 -20.14
C TYR A 229 -3.48 -4.50 -19.80
N ASN A 230 -4.76 -4.81 -19.62
CA ASN A 230 -5.22 -6.18 -19.39
C ASN A 230 -4.92 -7.06 -20.61
N LYS A 231 -5.19 -6.58 -21.82
CA LYS A 231 -4.86 -7.30 -23.07
C LYS A 231 -3.35 -7.57 -23.18
N LYS A 232 -2.51 -6.55 -22.93
CA LYS A 232 -1.04 -6.74 -22.93
C LYS A 232 -0.55 -7.71 -21.86
N ILE A 233 -1.06 -7.61 -20.64
CA ILE A 233 -0.69 -8.48 -19.53
C ILE A 233 -1.07 -9.93 -19.88
N SER A 234 -2.30 -10.17 -20.31
CA SER A 234 -2.77 -11.51 -20.71
C SER A 234 -1.92 -12.12 -21.84
N TYR A 235 -1.53 -11.30 -22.81
CA TYR A 235 -0.65 -11.74 -23.90
C TYR A 235 0.71 -12.24 -23.36
N TYR A 236 1.37 -11.47 -22.49
CA TYR A 236 2.65 -11.88 -21.90
C TYR A 236 2.51 -13.06 -20.92
N GLN A 237 1.40 -13.15 -20.21
CA GLN A 237 1.10 -14.31 -19.37
C GLN A 237 0.98 -15.60 -20.21
N SER A 238 0.26 -15.53 -21.35
CA SER A 238 0.09 -16.69 -22.25
C SER A 238 1.40 -17.11 -22.90
N LEU A 239 2.25 -16.16 -23.31
CA LEU A 239 3.58 -16.46 -23.86
C LEU A 239 4.46 -17.17 -22.83
N GLU A 240 4.53 -16.64 -21.61
CA GLU A 240 5.33 -17.23 -20.54
C GLU A 240 4.81 -18.61 -20.12
N ALA A 241 3.49 -18.78 -20.08
CA ALA A 241 2.87 -20.07 -19.78
C ALA A 241 3.23 -21.13 -20.83
N LYS A 242 3.21 -20.78 -22.11
CA LYS A 242 3.66 -21.65 -23.21
C LYS A 242 5.14 -22.01 -23.06
N PHE A 243 5.98 -21.02 -22.78
CA PHE A 243 7.43 -21.21 -22.62
C PHE A 243 7.77 -22.17 -21.47
N LYS A 244 7.05 -22.04 -20.34
CA LYS A 244 7.25 -22.88 -19.14
C LYS A 244 6.42 -24.14 -19.13
N LYS A 245 5.67 -24.45 -20.19
CA LYS A 245 4.73 -25.59 -20.27
C LYS A 245 3.75 -25.64 -19.08
N ILE A 246 3.32 -24.47 -18.60
CA ILE A 246 2.35 -24.35 -17.51
C ILE A 246 0.94 -24.46 -18.10
N SER A 247 0.21 -25.52 -17.74
CA SER A 247 -1.18 -25.73 -18.19
C SER A 247 -2.22 -25.17 -17.21
N LYS A 248 -1.85 -24.96 -15.93
CA LYS A 248 -2.72 -24.46 -14.85
C LYS A 248 -2.22 -23.10 -14.35
N ASP A 249 -3.14 -22.25 -13.90
CA ASP A 249 -2.85 -20.95 -13.23
C ASP A 249 -2.05 -19.93 -14.06
N ILE A 250 -2.39 -19.80 -15.33
CA ILE A 250 -1.78 -18.79 -16.23
C ILE A 250 -1.83 -17.37 -15.63
N ASN A 251 -2.87 -17.07 -14.87
CA ASN A 251 -3.03 -15.77 -14.20
C ASN A 251 -1.97 -15.49 -13.11
N ASN A 252 -1.35 -16.51 -12.55
CA ASN A 252 -0.29 -16.40 -11.56
C ASN A 252 1.11 -16.23 -12.17
N VAL A 253 1.23 -16.31 -13.50
CA VAL A 253 2.49 -16.07 -14.19
C VAL A 253 2.89 -14.60 -14.10
N SER A 254 4.06 -14.34 -13.54
CA SER A 254 4.58 -12.99 -13.33
C SER A 254 6.04 -12.88 -13.74
N THR A 255 6.31 -12.01 -14.73
CA THR A 255 7.67 -11.65 -15.18
C THR A 255 7.97 -10.18 -14.82
N LYS A 256 9.24 -9.75 -14.93
CA LYS A 256 9.62 -8.33 -14.76
C LYS A 256 8.78 -7.43 -15.67
N ARG A 257 8.51 -7.84 -16.91
CA ARG A 257 7.69 -7.09 -17.87
C ARG A 257 6.23 -6.98 -17.44
N ILE A 258 5.63 -8.08 -16.96
CA ILE A 258 4.25 -8.10 -16.45
C ILE A 258 4.13 -7.21 -15.21
N LYS A 259 5.10 -7.29 -14.28
CA LYS A 259 5.16 -6.41 -13.11
C LYS A 259 5.20 -4.93 -13.50
N LYS A 260 6.07 -4.57 -14.48
CA LYS A 260 6.17 -3.19 -15.01
C LYS A 260 4.85 -2.71 -15.61
N LEU A 261 4.16 -3.55 -16.41
CA LEU A 261 2.86 -3.21 -17.00
C LEU A 261 1.80 -2.97 -15.91
N ASN A 262 1.75 -3.80 -14.87
CA ASN A 262 0.84 -3.62 -13.74
C ASN A 262 1.12 -2.30 -12.97
N ILE A 263 2.38 -1.95 -12.76
CA ILE A 263 2.74 -0.67 -12.12
C ILE A 263 2.27 0.51 -12.97
N ILE A 264 2.51 0.50 -14.28
CA ILE A 264 2.09 1.58 -15.18
C ILE A 264 0.56 1.67 -15.22
N LYS A 265 -0.15 0.53 -15.34
CA LYS A 265 -1.61 0.47 -15.27
C LYS A 265 -2.13 1.13 -14.00
N LYS A 266 -1.60 0.73 -12.85
CA LYS A 266 -2.00 1.30 -11.56
C LYS A 266 -1.80 2.81 -11.50
N ARG A 267 -0.64 3.32 -11.93
CA ARG A 267 -0.35 4.76 -11.94
C ARG A 267 -1.30 5.55 -12.84
N LYS A 268 -1.63 5.03 -14.02
CA LYS A 268 -2.58 5.68 -14.92
C LYS A 268 -4.00 5.73 -14.36
N ILE A 269 -4.45 4.62 -13.75
CA ILE A 269 -5.75 4.58 -13.07
C ILE A 269 -5.78 5.59 -11.92
N GLU A 270 -4.74 5.61 -11.10
CA GLU A 270 -4.63 6.52 -9.97
C GLU A 270 -4.64 7.99 -10.42
N TYR A 271 -3.96 8.33 -11.52
CA TYR A 271 -4.01 9.66 -12.12
C TYR A 271 -5.44 10.02 -12.57
N ILE A 272 -6.16 9.12 -13.26
CA ILE A 272 -7.53 9.35 -13.70
C ILE A 272 -8.45 9.61 -12.49
N LEU A 273 -8.32 8.82 -11.42
CA LEU A 273 -9.12 9.01 -10.22
C LEU A 273 -8.81 10.35 -9.54
N HIS A 274 -7.54 10.71 -9.41
CA HIS A 274 -7.14 11.99 -8.82
C HIS A 274 -7.67 13.19 -9.61
N THR A 275 -7.55 13.16 -10.94
CA THR A 275 -8.08 14.26 -11.76
C THR A 275 -9.60 14.35 -11.70
N SER A 276 -10.29 13.20 -11.62
CA SER A 276 -11.73 13.16 -11.48
C SER A 276 -12.22 13.69 -10.13
N THR A 277 -11.60 13.25 -9.02
CA THR A 277 -11.96 13.74 -7.68
C THR A 277 -11.59 15.21 -7.51
N ARG A 278 -10.45 15.65 -8.05
CA ARG A 278 -10.06 17.07 -8.00
C ARG A 278 -11.09 17.96 -8.70
N ARG A 279 -11.58 17.56 -9.87
CA ARG A 279 -12.61 18.30 -10.59
C ARG A 279 -13.90 18.47 -9.79
N ILE A 280 -14.30 17.44 -9.02
CA ILE A 280 -15.47 17.54 -8.12
C ILE A 280 -15.21 18.55 -7.00
N VAL A 281 -14.03 18.45 -6.37
CA VAL A 281 -13.68 19.37 -5.29
C VAL A 281 -13.62 20.83 -5.79
N ASP A 282 -13.01 21.06 -6.94
CA ASP A 282 -12.94 22.39 -7.55
C ASP A 282 -14.34 22.94 -7.83
N TYR A 283 -15.22 22.11 -8.41
CA TYR A 283 -16.62 22.48 -8.63
C TYR A 283 -17.35 22.82 -7.32
N CYS A 284 -17.14 22.02 -6.26
CA CYS A 284 -17.73 22.29 -4.96
C CYS A 284 -17.23 23.62 -4.36
N VAL A 285 -15.96 23.92 -4.52
CA VAL A 285 -15.36 25.17 -4.01
C VAL A 285 -15.89 26.37 -4.80
N GLU A 286 -15.93 26.31 -6.12
CA GLU A 286 -16.42 27.37 -7.01
C GLU A 286 -17.91 27.68 -6.80
N ASN A 287 -18.70 26.67 -6.44
CA ASN A 287 -20.16 26.80 -6.25
C ASN A 287 -20.59 26.83 -4.78
N GLU A 288 -19.64 27.00 -3.83
CA GLU A 288 -19.90 27.06 -2.39
C GLU A 288 -20.66 25.83 -1.84
N ILE A 289 -20.47 24.66 -2.47
CA ILE A 289 -21.09 23.42 -2.04
C ILE A 289 -20.29 22.85 -0.88
N ASN A 290 -20.91 22.62 0.27
CA ASN A 290 -20.25 22.08 1.46
C ASN A 290 -20.62 20.64 1.80
N THR A 291 -21.54 20.05 1.05
CA THR A 291 -21.98 18.67 1.26
C THR A 291 -21.92 17.87 -0.01
N VAL A 292 -21.22 16.72 0.01
CA VAL A 292 -21.17 15.78 -1.11
C VAL A 292 -21.88 14.49 -0.71
N ILE A 293 -22.91 14.12 -1.46
CA ILE A 293 -23.70 12.91 -1.25
C ILE A 293 -23.25 11.88 -2.27
N ILE A 294 -22.80 10.71 -1.81
CA ILE A 294 -22.38 9.60 -2.69
C ILE A 294 -23.25 8.39 -2.38
N GLY A 295 -23.78 7.75 -3.43
CA GLY A 295 -24.58 6.54 -3.29
C GLY A 295 -23.79 5.41 -2.61
N ASP A 296 -24.40 4.71 -1.65
CA ASP A 296 -23.79 3.52 -1.02
C ASP A 296 -23.86 2.34 -2.00
N ILE A 297 -22.69 1.97 -2.50
CA ILE A 297 -22.52 0.87 -3.46
C ILE A 297 -22.05 -0.43 -2.80
N LYS A 298 -22.19 -0.55 -1.48
CA LYS A 298 -21.92 -1.82 -0.80
C LYS A 298 -22.82 -2.91 -1.34
N GLY A 299 -22.24 -4.06 -1.66
CA GLY A 299 -22.98 -5.19 -2.21
C GLY A 299 -23.25 -5.14 -3.72
N ILE A 300 -22.99 -4.03 -4.44
CA ILE A 300 -23.27 -3.92 -5.88
C ILE A 300 -22.58 -5.00 -6.75
N ARG A 301 -21.61 -5.72 -6.20
CA ARG A 301 -20.87 -6.80 -6.86
C ARG A 301 -21.31 -8.19 -6.44
N GLN A 302 -22.24 -8.29 -5.49
CA GLN A 302 -22.76 -9.57 -5.00
C GLN A 302 -23.92 -10.01 -5.87
N ASP A 303 -23.93 -11.28 -6.26
CA ASP A 303 -25.01 -11.95 -6.98
C ASP A 303 -25.46 -11.26 -8.30
N ASN A 304 -24.53 -10.58 -8.97
CA ASN A 304 -24.83 -9.90 -10.23
C ASN A 304 -24.71 -10.84 -11.42
N ASP A 305 -25.78 -10.98 -12.18
CA ASP A 305 -25.78 -11.62 -13.51
C ASP A 305 -26.20 -10.64 -14.61
N ILE A 306 -25.30 -9.68 -14.89
CA ILE A 306 -25.45 -8.69 -15.97
C ILE A 306 -24.63 -9.06 -17.22
N GLY A 307 -24.27 -10.34 -17.31
CA GLY A 307 -23.42 -10.90 -18.37
C GLY A 307 -21.91 -10.69 -18.15
N LYS A 308 -21.10 -11.59 -18.69
CA LYS A 308 -19.65 -11.70 -18.43
C LYS A 308 -18.87 -10.38 -18.64
N ILE A 309 -19.18 -9.63 -19.71
CA ILE A 309 -18.46 -8.38 -20.05
C ILE A 309 -18.81 -7.28 -19.05
N ASN A 310 -20.10 -7.12 -18.74
CA ASN A 310 -20.55 -6.07 -17.82
C ASN A 310 -20.13 -6.38 -16.38
N ASN A 311 -20.18 -7.66 -15.97
CA ASN A 311 -19.64 -8.10 -14.69
C ASN A 311 -18.13 -7.77 -14.57
N GLN A 312 -17.35 -8.05 -15.62
CA GLN A 312 -15.91 -7.70 -15.63
C GLN A 312 -15.69 -6.20 -15.51
N LYS A 313 -16.48 -5.37 -16.18
CA LYS A 313 -16.41 -3.90 -16.08
C LYS A 313 -16.78 -3.44 -14.67
N LEU A 314 -17.88 -3.92 -14.11
CA LEU A 314 -18.35 -3.57 -12.77
C LEU A 314 -17.34 -3.93 -11.69
N HIS A 315 -16.78 -5.15 -11.74
CA HIS A 315 -15.76 -5.62 -10.81
C HIS A 315 -14.44 -4.83 -10.92
N SER A 316 -14.16 -4.23 -12.08
CA SER A 316 -12.95 -3.44 -12.30
C SER A 316 -13.03 -2.01 -11.74
N LEU A 317 -14.22 -1.46 -11.48
CA LEU A 317 -14.40 -0.09 -11.02
C LEU A 317 -13.83 0.09 -9.60
N PRO A 318 -13.03 1.13 -9.35
CA PRO A 318 -12.37 1.34 -8.07
C PRO A 318 -13.22 2.19 -7.11
N PHE A 319 -14.46 1.80 -6.87
CA PHE A 319 -15.41 2.55 -6.06
C PHE A 319 -14.84 3.00 -4.70
N LYS A 320 -14.27 2.05 -3.94
CA LYS A 320 -13.69 2.37 -2.63
C LYS A 320 -12.55 3.40 -2.72
N GLN A 321 -11.65 3.24 -3.72
CA GLN A 321 -10.55 4.18 -3.90
C GLN A 321 -11.02 5.58 -4.26
N PHE A 322 -12.12 5.67 -5.00
CA PHE A 322 -12.74 6.95 -5.33
C PHE A 322 -13.37 7.60 -4.09
N TYR A 323 -14.13 6.82 -3.31
CA TYR A 323 -14.71 7.27 -2.05
C TYR A 323 -13.62 7.78 -1.08
N ASP A 324 -12.59 6.96 -0.84
CA ASP A 324 -11.46 7.30 0.05
C ASP A 324 -10.67 8.55 -0.40
N LYS A 325 -10.81 9.00 -1.65
CA LYS A 325 -10.16 10.21 -2.18
C LYS A 325 -11.02 11.46 -2.05
N LEU A 326 -12.33 11.30 -1.93
CA LEU A 326 -13.27 12.42 -1.73
C LEU A 326 -13.53 12.69 -0.25
N SER A 327 -13.42 11.67 0.60
CA SER A 327 -13.48 11.78 2.07
C SER A 327 -12.20 12.40 2.62
#